data_bfe8b3de59b10206797444fdaa842cbb
#
_entry.id   bfe8b3de59b10206797444fdaa842cbb
#
_cell.length_a   1.000
_cell.length_b   1.000
_cell.length_c   1.000
_cell.angle_alpha   90.00
_cell.angle_beta   90.00
_cell.angle_gamma   90.00
#
_symmetry.space_group_name_H-M   'P 1'
#
loop_
_entity.id
_entity.type
_entity.pdbx_description
1 polymer ?
#
loop_
_entity_poly.entity_id
_entity_poly.type
_entity_poly.pdbx_seq_one_letter_code
_entity_poly.pdbx_strand_id
1 'polypeptide(L)'
;SFPVIGIPGTIDNDIQGTRFTLGYDTALNTVIDAIDKIRDTASSHNRLFFVEVMGRDAGHIALNAGIGAGAEEILIPEEDMGLERLLESLKRSEKSGKTSSIVVVAEGDKTGKNVFEIASYIENNLPYYEVRVSVLGHMQRGGTPSCFVRALASRMGVFAVESLLEGNSNKMVGIIDENITLTPLEEAIKGKSRINNNLIRVSDILSI
;
A
#
# COMPACT_ATOMS: atom_id res chain seq x y z
N SER A 1 25.80 -25.70 -11.13
CA SER A 1 24.55 -25.08 -10.65
C SER A 1 23.66 -24.80 -11.85
N PHE A 2 22.36 -24.90 -11.69
CA PHE A 2 21.41 -24.57 -12.74
C PHE A 2 21.33 -23.04 -12.88
N PRO A 3 21.38 -22.45 -14.09
CA PRO A 3 21.25 -21.01 -14.26
C PRO A 3 19.81 -20.57 -13.98
N VAL A 4 19.66 -19.50 -13.18
CA VAL A 4 18.35 -18.95 -12.78
C VAL A 4 18.35 -17.44 -12.83
N ILE A 5 17.22 -16.86 -13.29
CA ILE A 5 16.88 -15.44 -13.15
C ILE A 5 15.53 -15.35 -12.44
N GLY A 6 15.48 -14.56 -11.36
CA GLY A 6 14.24 -14.29 -10.63
C GLY A 6 13.44 -13.15 -11.24
N ILE A 7 12.12 -13.24 -11.17
CA ILE A 7 11.19 -12.14 -11.49
C ILE A 7 10.37 -11.84 -10.23
N PRO A 8 10.31 -10.58 -9.73
CA PRO A 8 9.69 -10.26 -8.45
C PRO A 8 8.17 -10.31 -8.55
N GLY A 9 7.54 -11.32 -7.93
CA GLY A 9 6.10 -11.54 -7.90
C GLY A 9 5.55 -11.46 -6.47
N THR A 10 5.13 -10.27 -6.05
CA THR A 10 4.45 -10.01 -4.76
C THR A 10 3.61 -8.74 -4.87
N ILE A 11 2.57 -8.62 -4.04
CA ILE A 11 1.78 -7.40 -3.92
C ILE A 11 2.41 -6.38 -2.94
N ASP A 12 3.29 -6.81 -2.04
CA ASP A 12 3.81 -6.00 -0.92
C ASP A 12 4.81 -4.91 -1.39
N ASN A 13 5.41 -5.09 -2.56
CA ASN A 13 6.39 -4.17 -3.17
C ASN A 13 7.61 -3.88 -2.29
N ASP A 14 7.99 -4.83 -1.45
CA ASP A 14 9.03 -4.72 -0.43
C ASP A 14 10.41 -5.27 -0.86
N ILE A 15 10.56 -5.71 -2.11
CA ILE A 15 11.79 -6.31 -2.64
C ILE A 15 12.76 -5.22 -3.10
N GLN A 16 14.01 -5.28 -2.62
CA GLN A 16 15.08 -4.37 -3.09
C GLN A 16 15.48 -4.66 -4.54
N GLY A 17 15.86 -3.61 -5.29
CA GLY A 17 16.32 -3.72 -6.67
C GLY A 17 15.21 -3.62 -7.72
N THR A 18 13.99 -3.31 -7.31
CA THR A 18 12.90 -2.96 -8.21
C THR A 18 12.02 -1.89 -7.61
N ARG A 19 11.50 -0.99 -8.44
CA ARG A 19 10.50 0.00 -8.05
C ARG A 19 9.09 -0.59 -8.01
N PHE A 20 8.80 -1.57 -8.87
CA PHE A 20 7.51 -2.24 -8.96
C PHE A 20 7.70 -3.75 -9.01
N THR A 21 6.98 -4.44 -8.15
CA THR A 21 6.81 -5.90 -8.22
C THR A 21 5.57 -6.26 -9.04
N LEU A 22 5.56 -7.44 -9.66
CA LEU A 22 4.39 -7.92 -10.38
C LEU A 22 3.29 -8.31 -9.39
N GLY A 23 2.13 -7.65 -9.51
CA GLY A 23 0.99 -7.80 -8.62
C GLY A 23 0.70 -6.55 -7.77
N TYR A 24 1.69 -5.71 -7.49
CA TYR A 24 1.52 -4.52 -6.66
C TYR A 24 0.49 -3.54 -7.22
N ASP A 25 0.62 -3.13 -8.49
CA ASP A 25 -0.34 -2.22 -9.14
C ASP A 25 -1.75 -2.83 -9.21
N THR A 26 -1.87 -4.14 -9.42
CA THR A 26 -3.16 -4.83 -9.38
C THR A 26 -3.79 -4.74 -8.00
N ALA A 27 -3.00 -4.92 -6.94
CA ALA A 27 -3.48 -4.77 -5.57
C ALA A 27 -3.92 -3.33 -5.27
N LEU A 28 -3.17 -2.32 -5.72
CA LEU A 28 -3.56 -0.91 -5.59
C LEU A 28 -4.93 -0.63 -6.23
N ASN A 29 -5.13 -1.08 -7.47
CA ASN A 29 -6.40 -0.90 -8.17
C ASN A 29 -7.57 -1.61 -7.46
N THR A 30 -7.32 -2.80 -6.90
CA THR A 30 -8.32 -3.54 -6.10
C THR A 30 -8.69 -2.78 -4.82
N VAL A 31 -7.71 -2.20 -4.13
CA VAL A 31 -7.94 -1.39 -2.92
C VAL A 31 -8.71 -0.12 -3.24
N ILE A 32 -8.33 0.60 -4.29
CA ILE A 32 -9.04 1.83 -4.71
C ILE A 32 -10.50 1.51 -5.08
N ASP A 33 -10.74 0.49 -5.88
CA ASP A 33 -12.10 0.05 -6.25
C ASP A 33 -12.95 -0.31 -5.02
N ALA A 34 -12.34 -0.93 -3.99
CA ALA A 34 -13.02 -1.23 -2.75
C ALA A 34 -13.32 0.04 -1.93
N ILE A 35 -12.36 0.97 -1.82
CA ILE A 35 -12.55 2.23 -1.09
C ILE A 35 -13.61 3.10 -1.76
N ASP A 36 -13.64 3.19 -3.08
CA ASP A 36 -14.64 3.94 -3.83
C ASP A 36 -16.05 3.39 -3.55
N LYS A 37 -16.22 2.07 -3.56
CA LYS A 37 -17.48 1.43 -3.19
C LYS A 37 -17.91 1.70 -1.74
N ILE A 38 -16.95 1.72 -0.80
CA ILE A 38 -17.20 2.08 0.59
C ILE A 38 -17.67 3.55 0.65
N ARG A 39 -16.99 4.44 -0.04
CA ARG A 39 -17.28 5.89 -0.10
C ARG A 39 -18.68 6.16 -0.65
N ASP A 40 -19.09 5.48 -1.72
CA ASP A 40 -20.43 5.60 -2.31
C ASP A 40 -21.53 5.24 -1.31
N THR A 41 -21.27 4.32 -0.39
CA THR A 41 -22.21 3.95 0.67
C THR A 41 -22.21 4.93 1.86
N ALA A 42 -21.20 5.79 1.95
CA ALA A 42 -20.99 6.73 3.06
C ALA A 42 -21.87 8.00 2.98
N SER A 43 -22.98 7.98 2.22
CA SER A 43 -23.84 9.14 1.98
C SER A 43 -24.53 9.73 3.23
N SER A 44 -24.41 9.09 4.39
CA SER A 44 -24.89 9.61 5.68
C SER A 44 -23.77 10.32 6.44
N HIS A 45 -24.12 11.44 7.06
CA HIS A 45 -23.23 12.30 7.84
C HIS A 45 -22.50 11.54 8.97
N ASN A 46 -21.25 11.94 9.23
CA ASN A 46 -20.44 11.48 10.36
C ASN A 46 -20.01 10.00 10.31
N ARG A 47 -19.88 9.38 9.15
CA ARG A 47 -19.26 8.06 9.05
C ARG A 47 -17.74 8.14 8.94
N LEU A 48 -17.08 7.32 9.74
CA LEU A 48 -15.63 7.12 9.71
C LEU A 48 -15.33 5.64 9.38
N PHE A 49 -14.67 5.42 8.26
CA PHE A 49 -14.27 4.08 7.83
C PHE A 49 -12.79 3.85 8.09
N PHE A 50 -12.49 2.78 8.81
CA PHE A 50 -11.16 2.19 8.87
C PHE A 50 -11.06 1.08 7.83
N VAL A 51 -10.14 1.21 6.88
CA VAL A 51 -9.92 0.23 5.82
C VAL A 51 -8.53 -0.39 5.99
N GLU A 52 -8.48 -1.65 6.46
CA GLU A 52 -7.24 -2.38 6.60
C GLU A 52 -6.83 -3.00 5.27
N VAL A 53 -5.57 -2.80 4.91
CA VAL A 53 -4.95 -3.33 3.69
C VAL A 53 -3.75 -4.18 4.01
N MET A 54 -3.44 -5.13 3.11
CA MET A 54 -2.24 -5.96 3.17
C MET A 54 -0.98 -5.14 2.91
N GLY A 55 0.17 -5.76 3.05
CA GLY A 55 1.50 -5.18 2.82
C GLY A 55 2.54 -5.78 3.76
N ARG A 56 2.13 -6.68 4.64
CA ARG A 56 2.97 -7.32 5.65
C ARG A 56 3.65 -6.25 6.52
N ASP A 57 5.00 -6.13 6.44
CA ASP A 57 5.80 -5.16 7.21
C ASP A 57 6.09 -3.86 6.42
N ALA A 58 5.37 -3.62 5.32
CA ALA A 58 5.58 -2.48 4.44
C ALA A 58 4.27 -1.73 4.14
N GLY A 59 4.31 -0.41 4.24
CA GLY A 59 3.17 0.48 4.03
C GLY A 59 2.93 0.89 2.57
N HIS A 60 3.57 0.25 1.59
CA HIS A 60 3.49 0.67 0.19
C HIS A 60 2.05 0.69 -0.36
N ILE A 61 1.26 -0.36 -0.07
CA ILE A 61 -0.14 -0.43 -0.51
C ILE A 61 -0.96 0.64 0.19
N ALA A 62 -0.88 0.71 1.53
CA ALA A 62 -1.64 1.68 2.30
C ALA A 62 -1.37 3.12 1.87
N LEU A 63 -0.08 3.48 1.71
CA LEU A 63 0.31 4.85 1.35
C LEU A 63 -0.17 5.24 -0.05
N ASN A 64 0.11 4.40 -1.06
CA ASN A 64 -0.24 4.75 -2.44
C ASN A 64 -1.74 4.69 -2.68
N ALA A 65 -2.43 3.66 -2.19
CA ALA A 65 -3.88 3.55 -2.34
C ALA A 65 -4.61 4.60 -1.49
N GLY A 66 -4.13 4.89 -0.27
CA GLY A 66 -4.70 5.91 0.60
C GLY A 66 -4.63 7.31 -0.02
N ILE A 67 -3.47 7.70 -0.56
CA ILE A 67 -3.33 8.96 -1.31
C ILE A 67 -4.25 8.96 -2.54
N GLY A 68 -4.22 7.89 -3.35
CA GLY A 68 -5.02 7.78 -4.57
C GLY A 68 -6.52 7.80 -4.32
N ALA A 69 -6.97 7.27 -3.21
CA ALA A 69 -8.37 7.28 -2.78
C ALA A 69 -8.74 8.53 -1.95
N GLY A 70 -7.82 9.44 -1.65
CA GLY A 70 -8.07 10.63 -0.83
C GLY A 70 -8.47 10.28 0.61
N ALA A 71 -7.72 9.38 1.24
CA ALA A 71 -7.88 9.08 2.65
C ALA A 71 -7.48 10.28 3.52
N GLU A 72 -8.18 10.50 4.63
CA GLU A 72 -7.86 11.55 5.61
C GLU A 72 -6.60 11.21 6.38
N GLU A 73 -6.39 9.94 6.69
CA GLU A 73 -5.19 9.48 7.40
C GLU A 73 -4.75 8.12 6.88
N ILE A 74 -3.45 7.86 6.95
CA ILE A 74 -2.86 6.61 6.49
C ILE A 74 -1.88 6.12 7.54
N LEU A 75 -2.17 4.97 8.17
CA LEU A 75 -1.30 4.34 9.17
C LEU A 75 -0.40 3.31 8.49
N ILE A 76 0.91 3.49 8.61
CA ILE A 76 1.93 2.64 7.99
C ILE A 76 3.00 2.21 8.98
N PRO A 77 3.63 1.02 8.79
CA PRO A 77 4.65 0.54 9.71
C PRO A 77 5.95 1.38 9.71
N GLU A 78 6.18 2.19 8.69
CA GLU A 78 7.37 3.05 8.61
C GLU A 78 7.28 4.30 9.49
N GLU A 79 6.06 4.73 9.85
CA GLU A 79 5.81 5.85 10.74
C GLU A 79 5.04 5.42 12.00
N ASP A 80 5.49 5.90 13.15
CA ASP A 80 4.74 5.79 14.40
C ASP A 80 3.90 7.06 14.60
N MET A 81 2.70 7.05 14.02
CA MET A 81 1.79 8.19 14.16
C MET A 81 1.25 8.33 15.58
N GLY A 82 1.04 7.22 16.29
CA GLY A 82 0.37 7.20 17.60
C GLY A 82 -1.13 7.50 17.52
N LEU A 83 -1.90 6.98 18.48
CA LEU A 83 -3.36 7.13 18.49
C LEU A 83 -3.81 8.56 18.82
N GLU A 84 -3.05 9.28 19.62
CA GLU A 84 -3.34 10.66 19.99
C GLU A 84 -3.25 11.60 18.77
N ARG A 85 -2.22 11.43 17.94
CA ARG A 85 -2.08 12.24 16.71
C ARG A 85 -3.23 11.93 15.73
N LEU A 86 -3.59 10.66 15.56
CA LEU A 86 -4.76 10.26 14.77
C LEU A 86 -6.05 10.91 15.28
N LEU A 87 -6.27 10.88 16.60
CA LEU A 87 -7.44 11.49 17.24
C LEU A 87 -7.50 13.00 16.98
N GLU A 88 -6.38 13.71 17.10
CA GLU A 88 -6.29 15.15 16.86
C GLU A 88 -6.54 15.50 15.38
N SER A 89 -6.03 14.69 14.47
CA SER A 89 -6.25 14.89 13.04
C SER A 89 -7.72 14.73 12.68
N LEU A 90 -8.38 13.67 13.14
CA LEU A 90 -9.80 13.45 12.91
C LEU A 90 -10.69 14.56 13.51
N LYS A 91 -10.30 15.13 14.66
CA LYS A 91 -10.97 16.32 15.22
C LYS A 91 -10.83 17.56 14.33
N ARG A 92 -9.71 17.72 13.64
CA ARG A 92 -9.52 18.80 12.67
C ARG A 92 -10.37 18.62 11.42
N SER A 93 -10.38 17.41 10.87
CA SER A 93 -11.20 17.04 9.70
C SER A 93 -12.69 17.29 9.92
N GLU A 94 -13.21 16.95 11.09
CA GLU A 94 -14.61 17.25 11.46
C GLU A 94 -14.91 18.76 11.40
N LYS A 95 -14.05 19.58 11.99
CA LYS A 95 -14.22 21.05 11.99
C LYS A 95 -14.20 21.66 10.58
N SER A 96 -13.58 21.00 9.61
CA SER A 96 -13.56 21.43 8.21
C SER A 96 -14.85 21.11 7.44
N GLY A 97 -15.83 20.43 8.08
CA GLY A 97 -17.15 20.13 7.50
C GLY A 97 -17.15 18.92 6.56
N LYS A 98 -16.14 18.06 6.63
CA LYS A 98 -16.14 16.79 5.86
C LYS A 98 -17.25 15.86 6.38
N THR A 99 -18.01 15.28 5.48
CA THR A 99 -19.20 14.45 5.80
C THR A 99 -18.88 12.97 5.94
N SER A 100 -17.78 12.49 5.38
CA SER A 100 -17.30 11.12 5.52
C SER A 100 -15.78 11.12 5.57
N SER A 101 -15.20 10.28 6.42
CA SER A 101 -13.75 10.16 6.58
C SER A 101 -13.31 8.71 6.37
N ILE A 102 -12.16 8.53 5.72
CA ILE A 102 -11.55 7.22 5.49
C ILE A 102 -10.14 7.25 6.06
N VAL A 103 -9.86 6.28 6.93
CA VAL A 103 -8.52 5.98 7.44
C VAL A 103 -8.06 4.67 6.83
N VAL A 104 -6.95 4.69 6.11
CA VAL A 104 -6.34 3.47 5.57
C VAL A 104 -5.28 2.97 6.53
N VAL A 105 -5.34 1.69 6.90
CA VAL A 105 -4.44 1.08 7.89
C VAL A 105 -3.68 -0.08 7.22
N ALA A 106 -2.36 -0.03 7.24
CA ALA A 106 -1.54 -1.18 6.87
C ALA A 106 -1.64 -2.27 7.96
N GLU A 107 -1.76 -3.54 7.58
CA GLU A 107 -1.85 -4.68 8.53
C GLU A 107 -0.66 -4.79 9.52
N GLY A 108 0.48 -4.17 9.18
CA GLY A 108 1.71 -4.15 10.00
C GLY A 108 1.98 -2.80 10.66
N ASP A 109 0.98 -1.93 10.84
CA ASP A 109 1.16 -0.63 11.50
C ASP A 109 1.75 -0.73 12.91
N LYS A 110 2.35 0.36 13.41
CA LYS A 110 3.06 0.38 14.70
C LYS A 110 2.25 0.82 15.90
N THR A 111 0.94 0.99 15.77
CA THR A 111 0.10 1.36 16.92
C THR A 111 0.08 0.29 18.02
N GLY A 112 0.54 -0.93 17.70
CA GLY A 112 0.50 -2.10 18.60
C GLY A 112 -0.91 -2.62 18.85
N LYS A 113 -1.88 -2.19 18.06
CA LYS A 113 -3.30 -2.56 18.11
C LYS A 113 -3.76 -3.05 16.75
N ASN A 114 -4.72 -3.97 16.75
CA ASN A 114 -5.40 -4.32 15.50
C ASN A 114 -6.39 -3.22 15.08
N VAL A 115 -6.82 -3.22 13.83
CA VAL A 115 -7.72 -2.19 13.28
C VAL A 115 -9.02 -2.01 14.07
N PHE A 116 -9.56 -3.07 14.68
CA PHE A 116 -10.78 -3.00 15.49
C PHE A 116 -10.54 -2.31 16.82
N GLU A 117 -9.37 -2.51 17.42
CA GLU A 117 -8.97 -1.81 18.66
C GLU A 117 -8.71 -0.33 18.40
N ILE A 118 -8.10 0.02 17.27
CA ILE A 118 -7.91 1.41 16.83
C ILE A 118 -9.28 2.07 16.64
N ALA A 119 -10.17 1.42 15.89
CA ALA A 119 -11.51 1.90 15.62
C ALA A 119 -12.32 2.13 16.91
N SER A 120 -12.28 1.16 17.84
CA SER A 120 -12.95 1.26 19.14
C SER A 120 -12.38 2.40 20.00
N TYR A 121 -11.05 2.60 19.97
CA TYR A 121 -10.45 3.74 20.67
C TYR A 121 -10.95 5.07 20.12
N ILE A 122 -11.03 5.22 18.81
CA ILE A 122 -11.55 6.44 18.17
C ILE A 122 -13.03 6.63 18.46
N GLU A 123 -13.87 5.61 18.34
CA GLU A 123 -15.30 5.67 18.64
C GLU A 123 -15.58 6.13 20.07
N ASN A 124 -14.82 5.62 21.04
CA ASN A 124 -14.94 6.02 22.44
C ASN A 124 -14.54 7.48 22.71
N ASN A 125 -13.61 8.04 21.94
CA ASN A 125 -13.10 9.39 22.13
C ASN A 125 -13.77 10.43 21.20
N LEU A 126 -14.43 9.98 20.12
CA LEU A 126 -15.15 10.80 19.15
C LEU A 126 -16.56 10.23 18.91
N PRO A 127 -17.46 10.30 19.91
CA PRO A 127 -18.77 9.62 19.88
C PRO A 127 -19.76 10.17 18.83
N TYR A 128 -19.39 11.24 18.13
CA TYR A 128 -20.17 11.77 17.01
C TYR A 128 -19.89 11.03 15.69
N TYR A 129 -18.82 10.24 15.60
CA TYR A 129 -18.58 9.37 14.44
C TYR A 129 -19.27 8.03 14.58
N GLU A 130 -19.94 7.60 13.52
CA GLU A 130 -20.35 6.22 13.30
C GLU A 130 -19.17 5.44 12.69
N VAL A 131 -18.41 4.74 13.51
CA VAL A 131 -17.20 4.05 13.08
C VAL A 131 -17.52 2.71 12.42
N ARG A 132 -16.91 2.44 11.29
CA ARG A 132 -16.99 1.18 10.54
C ARG A 132 -15.61 0.66 10.22
N VAL A 133 -15.43 -0.67 10.23
CA VAL A 133 -14.17 -1.32 9.87
C VAL A 133 -14.40 -2.24 8.67
N SER A 134 -13.50 -2.16 7.71
CA SER A 134 -13.45 -3.04 6.55
C SER A 134 -12.05 -3.61 6.41
N VAL A 135 -11.89 -4.92 6.59
CA VAL A 135 -10.64 -5.63 6.34
C VAL A 135 -10.70 -6.22 4.94
N LEU A 136 -9.90 -5.68 4.01
CA LEU A 136 -9.94 -6.14 2.62
C LEU A 136 -9.32 -7.53 2.44
N GLY A 137 -8.29 -7.87 3.22
CA GLY A 137 -7.70 -9.20 3.26
C GLY A 137 -7.32 -9.74 1.88
N HIS A 138 -7.56 -11.02 1.66
CA HIS A 138 -7.09 -11.77 0.49
C HIS A 138 -7.68 -11.33 -0.86
N MET A 139 -8.76 -10.55 -0.91
CA MET A 139 -9.27 -10.03 -2.18
C MET A 139 -8.20 -9.18 -2.93
N GLN A 140 -7.26 -8.59 -2.21
CA GLN A 140 -6.14 -7.82 -2.77
C GLN A 140 -5.14 -8.67 -3.56
N ARG A 141 -5.15 -9.99 -3.39
CA ARG A 141 -4.32 -10.94 -4.17
C ARG A 141 -4.96 -11.34 -5.49
N GLY A 142 -6.21 -10.95 -5.72
CA GLY A 142 -6.95 -11.11 -6.97
C GLY A 142 -7.02 -9.80 -7.75
N GLY A 143 -7.81 -9.82 -8.81
CA GLY A 143 -8.06 -8.66 -9.67
C GLY A 143 -7.49 -8.82 -11.08
N THR A 144 -7.88 -7.90 -11.96
CA THR A 144 -7.43 -7.89 -13.36
C THR A 144 -6.19 -7.00 -13.47
N PRO A 145 -5.03 -7.56 -13.93
CA PRO A 145 -3.83 -6.76 -14.14
C PRO A 145 -4.09 -5.60 -15.13
N SER A 146 -3.62 -4.42 -14.78
CA SER A 146 -3.67 -3.24 -15.65
C SER A 146 -2.79 -3.40 -16.89
N CYS A 147 -2.93 -2.51 -17.86
CA CYS A 147 -2.04 -2.43 -19.02
C CYS A 147 -0.57 -2.26 -18.58
N PHE A 148 -0.34 -1.43 -17.55
CA PHE A 148 1.01 -1.20 -17.00
C PHE A 148 1.66 -2.51 -16.53
N VAL A 149 0.98 -3.29 -15.68
CA VAL A 149 1.52 -4.55 -15.15
C VAL A 149 1.78 -5.58 -16.25
N ARG A 150 0.86 -5.68 -17.23
CA ARG A 150 1.02 -6.62 -18.36
C ARG A 150 2.25 -6.27 -19.22
N ALA A 151 2.43 -5.00 -19.54
CA ALA A 151 3.60 -4.52 -20.29
C ALA A 151 4.90 -4.71 -19.49
N LEU A 152 4.89 -4.40 -18.19
CA LEU A 152 6.03 -4.60 -17.30
C LEU A 152 6.42 -6.09 -17.22
N ALA A 153 5.44 -6.98 -17.03
CA ALA A 153 5.68 -8.42 -16.97
C ALA A 153 6.31 -8.96 -18.28
N SER A 154 5.81 -8.49 -19.43
CA SER A 154 6.36 -8.84 -20.73
C SER A 154 7.81 -8.37 -20.91
N ARG A 155 8.10 -7.12 -20.53
CA ARG A 155 9.46 -6.55 -20.57
C ARG A 155 10.42 -7.33 -19.66
N MET A 156 10.01 -7.61 -18.41
CA MET A 156 10.81 -8.37 -17.46
C MET A 156 11.05 -9.81 -17.95
N GLY A 157 10.03 -10.45 -18.55
CA GLY A 157 10.14 -11.81 -19.07
C GLY A 157 11.14 -11.90 -20.22
N VAL A 158 11.06 -11.00 -21.20
CA VAL A 158 12.02 -10.93 -22.33
C VAL A 158 13.43 -10.72 -21.81
N PHE A 159 13.62 -9.71 -20.96
CA PHE A 159 14.94 -9.38 -20.42
C PHE A 159 15.54 -10.51 -19.57
N ALA A 160 14.70 -11.26 -18.84
CA ALA A 160 15.15 -12.42 -18.07
C ALA A 160 15.71 -13.52 -18.97
N VAL A 161 15.04 -13.81 -20.10
CA VAL A 161 15.49 -14.82 -21.07
C VAL A 161 16.78 -14.37 -21.77
N GLU A 162 16.84 -13.12 -22.26
CA GLU A 162 18.03 -12.57 -22.89
C GLU A 162 19.23 -12.61 -21.94
N SER A 163 19.03 -12.21 -20.67
CA SER A 163 20.06 -12.28 -19.62
C SER A 163 20.58 -13.70 -19.37
N LEU A 164 19.70 -14.71 -19.39
CA LEU A 164 20.12 -16.12 -19.30
C LEU A 164 20.97 -16.55 -20.50
N LEU A 165 20.57 -16.14 -21.70
CA LEU A 165 21.32 -16.43 -22.93
C LEU A 165 22.72 -15.77 -22.96
N GLU A 166 22.84 -14.62 -22.32
CA GLU A 166 24.12 -13.91 -22.11
C GLU A 166 24.98 -14.53 -20.99
N GLY A 167 24.52 -15.59 -20.33
CA GLY A 167 25.25 -16.28 -19.25
C GLY A 167 25.06 -15.69 -17.87
N ASN A 168 24.13 -14.74 -17.68
CA ASN A 168 23.79 -14.23 -16.36
C ASN A 168 23.02 -15.29 -15.55
N SER A 169 23.29 -15.35 -14.25
CA SER A 169 22.59 -16.26 -13.32
C SER A 169 22.60 -15.70 -11.90
N ASN A 170 21.72 -16.23 -11.04
CA ASN A 170 21.60 -15.83 -9.64
C ASN A 170 21.30 -14.32 -9.47
N LYS A 171 20.51 -13.76 -10.37
CA LYS A 171 20.08 -12.37 -10.37
C LYS A 171 18.57 -12.29 -10.47
N MET A 172 18.03 -11.16 -10.04
CA MET A 172 16.62 -10.78 -10.19
C MET A 172 16.52 -9.66 -11.21
N VAL A 173 15.55 -9.78 -12.11
CA VAL A 173 15.13 -8.67 -12.98
C VAL A 173 14.33 -7.68 -12.16
N GLY A 174 14.62 -6.41 -12.28
CA GLY A 174 13.88 -5.32 -11.65
C GLY A 174 13.70 -4.15 -12.59
N ILE A 175 12.96 -3.13 -12.17
CA ILE A 175 12.81 -1.87 -12.88
C ILE A 175 13.25 -0.72 -11.97
N ILE A 176 14.19 0.10 -12.44
CA ILE A 176 14.68 1.31 -11.77
C ILE A 176 14.72 2.43 -12.83
N ASP A 177 14.10 3.55 -12.55
CA ASP A 177 14.07 4.72 -13.44
C ASP A 177 13.71 4.35 -14.91
N GLU A 178 12.65 3.56 -15.08
CA GLU A 178 12.13 3.06 -16.36
C GLU A 178 13.02 2.01 -17.08
N ASN A 179 14.22 1.76 -16.60
CA ASN A 179 15.15 0.77 -17.13
C ASN A 179 14.95 -0.59 -16.43
N ILE A 180 14.99 -1.66 -17.23
CA ILE A 180 15.06 -3.01 -16.68
C ILE A 180 16.52 -3.28 -16.29
N THR A 181 16.73 -3.76 -15.08
CA THR A 181 18.06 -3.98 -14.47
C THR A 181 18.18 -5.37 -13.86
N LEU A 182 19.41 -5.78 -13.56
CA LEU A 182 19.70 -7.01 -12.82
C LEU A 182 20.26 -6.68 -11.43
N THR A 183 19.66 -7.26 -10.41
CA THR A 183 20.14 -7.20 -9.02
C THR A 183 20.52 -8.62 -8.56
N PRO A 184 21.67 -8.83 -7.88
CA PRO A 184 21.96 -10.12 -7.28
C PRO A 184 20.84 -10.62 -6.38
N LEU A 185 20.45 -11.91 -6.49
CA LEU A 185 19.37 -12.46 -5.66
C LEU A 185 19.62 -12.30 -4.16
N GLU A 186 20.88 -12.40 -3.75
CA GLU A 186 21.26 -12.22 -2.34
C GLU A 186 20.95 -10.81 -1.84
N GLU A 187 21.15 -9.78 -2.65
CA GLU A 187 20.83 -8.40 -2.32
C GLU A 187 19.31 -8.17 -2.33
N ALA A 188 18.61 -8.71 -3.33
CA ALA A 188 17.18 -8.59 -3.46
C ALA A 188 16.43 -9.22 -2.27
N ILE A 189 16.93 -10.37 -1.75
CA ILE A 189 16.30 -11.10 -0.64
C ILE A 189 16.62 -10.45 0.72
N LYS A 190 17.83 -9.93 0.92
CA LYS A 190 18.26 -9.35 2.20
C LYS A 190 17.82 -7.90 2.40
N GLY A 191 17.65 -7.19 1.30
CA GLY A 191 17.27 -5.78 1.33
C GLY A 191 15.77 -5.59 1.39
N LYS A 192 15.35 -4.45 1.95
CA LYS A 192 13.95 -3.99 1.88
C LYS A 192 13.86 -2.79 0.95
N SER A 193 12.81 -2.74 0.14
CA SER A 193 12.46 -1.53 -0.60
C SER A 193 12.11 -0.42 0.40
N ARG A 194 12.59 0.79 0.14
CA ARG A 194 12.30 1.93 1.01
C ARG A 194 11.02 2.62 0.56
N ILE A 195 10.20 2.99 1.54
CA ILE A 195 9.03 3.82 1.26
C ILE A 195 9.48 5.20 0.77
N ASN A 196 8.68 5.80 -0.08
CA ASN A 196 8.98 7.12 -0.63
C ASN A 196 8.56 8.22 0.37
N ASN A 197 9.53 8.82 1.06
CA ASN A 197 9.30 9.90 2.03
C ASN A 197 8.57 11.11 1.43
N ASN A 198 8.70 11.34 0.11
CA ASN A 198 7.94 12.42 -0.53
C ASN A 198 6.43 12.10 -0.59
N LEU A 199 6.05 10.83 -0.72
CA LEU A 199 4.64 10.42 -0.65
C LEU A 199 4.08 10.56 0.77
N ILE A 200 4.90 10.27 1.81
CA ILE A 200 4.51 10.53 3.21
C ILE A 200 4.20 12.02 3.38
N ARG A 201 5.10 12.89 2.94
CA ARG A 201 4.87 14.33 2.97
C ARG A 201 3.62 14.76 2.20
N VAL A 202 3.35 14.14 1.05
CA VAL A 202 2.12 14.42 0.27
C VAL A 202 0.88 14.01 1.08
N SER A 203 0.90 12.83 1.71
CA SER A 203 -0.17 12.36 2.60
C SER A 203 -0.42 13.35 3.72
N ASP A 204 0.61 13.82 4.44
CA ASP A 204 0.50 14.81 5.51
C ASP A 204 -0.15 16.13 5.04
N ILE A 205 0.12 16.56 3.81
CA ILE A 205 -0.48 17.78 3.23
C ILE A 205 -1.96 17.57 2.88
N LEU A 206 -2.33 16.38 2.42
CA LEU A 206 -3.69 16.06 2.01
C LEU A 206 -4.63 15.75 3.17
N SER A 207 -4.09 15.39 4.34
CA SER A 207 -4.83 15.10 5.58
C SER A 207 -5.39 16.32 6.31
N ILE A 208 -5.33 17.52 5.70
CA ILE A 208 -5.79 18.80 6.27
C ILE A 208 -7.28 19.02 5.99
#